data_3111240650a095c4166f5e77ca5b642c
#
_entry.id   3111240650a095c4166f5e77ca5b642c
#
_cell.length_a   1.000
_cell.length_b   1.000
_cell.length_c   1.000
_cell.angle_alpha   90.00
_cell.angle_beta   90.00
_cell.angle_gamma   90.00
#
_symmetry.space_group_name_H-M   'P 1'
#
loop_
_entity.id
_entity.type
_entity.pdbx_description
1 polymer ?
#
loop_
_entity_poly.entity_id
_entity_poly.type
_entity_poly.pdbx_seq_one_letter_code
_entity_poly.pdbx_strand_id
1 'polypeptide(L)'
;VTEKTALTTDAHTTPPAKFSHGVRKGNILQVAGQVGFLPHVEGRAPTPAGPTLREQTLQTLENVRSVLEAGGAGWDDVMMIRVYLTDTGHFAEMNALYNAYFEEQGLKEAPAARTTVYVGLPAGLLIEIDALAVLG
;
A
#
# COMPACT_ATOMS: atom_id res chain seq x y z
N VAL A 1 0.33 27.14 10.50
CA VAL A 1 1.09 25.87 10.58
C VAL A 1 0.10 24.71 10.52
N THR A 2 0.33 23.81 9.58
CA THR A 2 -0.52 22.67 9.39
C THR A 2 -0.08 21.54 10.32
N GLU A 3 -1.02 20.96 11.04
CA GLU A 3 -0.74 19.83 11.91
C GLU A 3 -0.68 18.53 11.13
N LYS A 4 0.13 17.60 11.63
CA LYS A 4 0.19 16.24 11.09
C LYS A 4 -0.99 15.44 11.62
N THR A 5 -1.76 14.84 10.72
CA THR A 5 -2.95 14.07 11.06
C THR A 5 -2.76 12.60 10.71
N ALA A 6 -3.05 11.72 11.67
CA ALA A 6 -3.05 10.29 11.41
C ALA A 6 -4.27 9.92 10.56
N LEU A 7 -4.07 9.03 9.59
CA LEU A 7 -5.13 8.54 8.72
C LEU A 7 -5.63 7.19 9.25
N THR A 8 -6.94 7.07 9.40
CA THR A 8 -7.58 5.86 9.90
C THR A 8 -8.60 5.36 8.89
N THR A 9 -8.75 4.05 8.82
CA THR A 9 -9.74 3.39 7.98
C THR A 9 -10.25 2.15 8.70
N ASP A 10 -11.52 1.83 8.53
CA ASP A 10 -12.11 0.62 9.12
C ASP A 10 -11.53 -0.66 8.52
N ALA A 11 -10.85 -0.56 7.38
CA ALA A 11 -10.22 -1.72 6.73
C ALA A 11 -8.94 -2.19 7.43
N HIS A 12 -8.41 -1.42 8.39
CA HIS A 12 -7.15 -1.72 9.05
C HIS A 12 -7.30 -1.79 10.56
N THR A 13 -6.52 -2.69 11.19
CA THR A 13 -6.41 -2.72 12.65
C THR A 13 -5.56 -1.54 13.13
N THR A 14 -5.73 -1.17 14.40
CA THR A 14 -4.81 -0.22 15.05
C THR A 14 -3.40 -0.80 15.03
N PRO A 15 -2.39 -0.03 14.59
CA PRO A 15 -1.01 -0.54 14.59
C PRO A 15 -0.55 -0.96 15.99
N PRO A 16 0.25 -2.05 16.08
CA PRO A 16 0.70 -2.57 17.36
C PRO A 16 1.84 -1.77 18.00
N ALA A 17 2.32 -0.73 17.36
CA ALA A 17 3.41 0.11 17.84
C ALA A 17 3.09 1.59 17.59
N LYS A 18 3.99 2.49 17.93
CA LYS A 18 3.77 3.93 17.75
C LYS A 18 4.01 4.35 16.29
N PHE A 19 3.11 3.93 15.42
CA PHE A 19 3.08 4.41 14.03
C PHE A 19 1.63 4.46 13.56
N SER A 20 1.40 5.16 12.47
CA SER A 20 0.09 5.25 11.82
C SER A 20 0.15 4.54 10.47
N HIS A 21 -0.96 4.03 9.96
CA HIS A 21 -1.03 3.47 8.62
C HIS A 21 -0.77 4.53 7.55
N GLY A 22 -1.08 5.76 7.84
CA GLY A 22 -0.74 6.88 7.00
C GLY A 22 -0.80 8.17 7.79
N VAL A 23 -0.11 9.19 7.30
CA VAL A 23 -0.14 10.52 7.89
C VAL A 23 -0.27 11.54 6.77
N ARG A 24 -0.95 12.64 7.08
CA ARG A 24 -1.05 13.78 6.17
C ARG A 24 -0.65 15.05 6.90
N LYS A 25 0.13 15.88 6.22
CA LYS A 25 0.46 17.23 6.69
C LYS A 25 0.42 18.17 5.48
N GLY A 26 -0.47 19.15 5.49
CA GLY A 26 -0.69 20.00 4.33
C GLY A 26 -1.15 19.18 3.14
N ASN A 27 -0.45 19.27 2.04
CA ASN A 27 -0.74 18.52 0.81
C ASN A 27 0.12 17.26 0.66
N ILE A 28 0.93 16.91 1.65
CA ILE A 28 1.79 15.72 1.60
C ILE A 28 1.15 14.61 2.42
N LEU A 29 1.08 13.41 1.82
CA LEU A 29 0.49 12.23 2.44
C LEU A 29 1.46 11.07 2.29
N GLN A 30 1.84 10.45 3.41
CA GLN A 30 2.68 9.25 3.41
C GLN A 30 1.87 8.07 3.88
N VAL A 31 1.84 7.02 3.06
CA VAL A 31 1.26 5.73 3.42
C VAL A 31 2.39 4.84 3.95
N ALA A 32 2.22 4.29 5.13
CA ALA A 32 3.15 3.32 5.70
C ALA A 32 3.12 2.02 4.89
N GLY A 33 4.17 1.22 5.01
CA GLY A 33 4.23 -0.07 4.34
C GLY A 33 3.00 -0.91 4.63
N GLN A 34 2.32 -1.35 3.58
CA GLN A 34 1.15 -2.20 3.64
C GLN A 34 1.51 -3.58 3.12
N VAL A 35 0.97 -4.60 3.75
CA VAL A 35 1.07 -5.97 3.29
C VAL A 35 -0.33 -6.47 2.90
N GLY A 36 -0.41 -7.65 2.30
CA GLY A 36 -1.66 -8.16 1.74
C GLY A 36 -2.60 -8.80 2.75
N PHE A 37 -2.80 -8.17 3.91
CA PHE A 37 -3.82 -8.62 4.84
C PHE A 37 -5.21 -8.28 4.33
N LEU A 38 -6.14 -9.21 4.53
CA LEU A 38 -7.56 -8.99 4.26
C LEU A 38 -8.07 -7.81 5.10
N PRO A 39 -9.15 -7.14 4.65
CA PRO A 39 -9.76 -6.07 5.44
C PRO A 39 -10.08 -6.53 6.85
N HIS A 40 -9.94 -5.63 7.82
CA HIS A 40 -10.16 -5.93 9.23
C HIS A 40 -11.58 -6.40 9.50
N VAL A 41 -11.70 -7.47 10.27
CA VAL A 41 -12.97 -7.97 10.80
C VAL A 41 -12.79 -8.13 12.31
N GLU A 42 -13.73 -7.62 13.07
CA GLU A 42 -13.71 -7.71 14.52
C GLU A 42 -13.56 -9.16 14.98
N GLY A 43 -12.61 -9.40 15.90
CA GLY A 43 -12.35 -10.74 16.44
C GLY A 43 -11.48 -11.62 15.56
N ARG A 44 -11.08 -11.15 14.37
CA ARG A 44 -10.18 -11.90 13.48
C ARG A 44 -8.78 -11.29 13.51
N ALA A 45 -7.76 -12.14 13.71
CA ALA A 45 -6.37 -11.72 13.60
C ALA A 45 -6.06 -11.32 12.15
N PRO A 46 -5.05 -10.45 11.93
CA PRO A 46 -4.60 -10.11 10.58
C PRO A 46 -4.29 -11.37 9.77
N THR A 47 -4.89 -11.50 8.61
CA THR A 47 -4.84 -12.71 7.78
C THR A 47 -4.44 -12.34 6.35
N PRO A 48 -3.38 -12.94 5.78
CA PRO A 48 -3.05 -12.71 4.37
C PRO A 48 -4.20 -13.11 3.46
N ALA A 49 -4.33 -12.41 2.34
CA ALA A 49 -5.35 -12.69 1.33
C ALA A 49 -5.20 -14.09 0.71
N GLY A 50 -4.02 -14.68 0.82
CA GLY A 50 -3.74 -16.02 0.37
C GLY A 50 -2.24 -16.27 0.32
N PRO A 51 -1.81 -17.48 -0.05
CA PRO A 51 -0.39 -17.83 -0.11
C PRO A 51 0.31 -17.36 -1.38
N THR A 52 -0.44 -16.91 -2.41
CA THR A 52 0.17 -16.58 -3.70
C THR A 52 0.57 -15.12 -3.79
N LEU A 53 1.56 -14.84 -4.63
CA LEU A 53 1.99 -13.48 -4.92
C LEU A 53 0.83 -12.66 -5.50
N ARG A 54 0.03 -13.26 -6.38
CA ARG A 54 -1.12 -12.59 -6.99
C ARG A 54 -2.09 -12.08 -5.93
N GLU A 55 -2.53 -12.96 -5.05
CA GLU A 55 -3.49 -12.62 -4.00
C GLU A 55 -2.95 -11.51 -3.10
N GLN A 56 -1.70 -11.64 -2.67
CA GLN A 56 -1.08 -10.67 -1.77
C GLN A 56 -0.80 -9.33 -2.46
N THR A 57 -0.34 -9.34 -3.71
CA THR A 57 -0.06 -8.10 -4.44
C THR A 57 -1.34 -7.27 -4.63
N LEU A 58 -2.41 -7.90 -5.09
CA LEU A 58 -3.66 -7.18 -5.34
C LEU A 58 -4.25 -6.63 -4.03
N GLN A 59 -4.23 -7.42 -2.97
CA GLN A 59 -4.71 -6.95 -1.66
C GLN A 59 -3.83 -5.85 -1.09
N THR A 60 -2.50 -5.95 -1.25
CA THR A 60 -1.58 -4.91 -0.79
C THR A 60 -1.87 -3.57 -1.47
N LEU A 61 -2.07 -3.58 -2.79
CA LEU A 61 -2.43 -2.37 -3.53
C LEU A 61 -3.75 -1.78 -3.06
N GLU A 62 -4.76 -2.63 -2.80
CA GLU A 62 -6.04 -2.18 -2.27
C GLU A 62 -5.88 -1.58 -0.86
N ASN A 63 -5.01 -2.13 -0.04
CA ASN A 63 -4.73 -1.61 1.29
C ASN A 63 -4.05 -0.23 1.23
N VAL A 64 -3.12 -0.04 0.30
CA VAL A 64 -2.53 1.28 0.05
C VAL A 64 -3.61 2.27 -0.40
N ARG A 65 -4.47 1.86 -1.33
CA ARG A 65 -5.57 2.69 -1.81
C ARG A 65 -6.49 3.14 -0.69
N SER A 66 -6.83 2.24 0.24
CA SER A 66 -7.69 2.56 1.38
C SER A 66 -7.10 3.67 2.25
N VAL A 67 -5.80 3.65 2.49
CA VAL A 67 -5.12 4.70 3.27
C VAL A 67 -5.08 6.01 2.49
N LEU A 68 -4.80 5.97 1.19
CA LEU A 68 -4.84 7.16 0.33
C LEU A 68 -6.21 7.84 0.40
N GLU A 69 -7.28 7.06 0.24
CA GLU A 69 -8.64 7.59 0.28
C GLU A 69 -8.99 8.17 1.63
N ALA A 70 -8.54 7.55 2.72
CA ALA A 70 -8.74 8.10 4.07
C ALA A 70 -8.10 9.49 4.23
N GLY A 71 -7.08 9.80 3.45
CA GLY A 71 -6.41 11.10 3.45
C GLY A 71 -6.91 12.05 2.36
N GLY A 72 -7.93 11.66 1.60
CA GLY A 72 -8.46 12.49 0.52
C GLY A 72 -7.65 12.41 -0.78
N ALA A 73 -6.82 11.39 -0.93
CA ALA A 73 -5.98 11.20 -2.11
C ALA A 73 -6.45 10.01 -2.94
N GLY A 74 -5.97 9.94 -4.16
CA GLY A 74 -6.14 8.79 -5.04
C GLY A 74 -4.82 8.46 -5.72
N TRP A 75 -4.84 7.44 -6.58
CA TRP A 75 -3.63 7.01 -7.28
C TRP A 75 -3.00 8.10 -8.16
N ASP A 76 -3.81 9.01 -8.71
CA ASP A 76 -3.30 10.12 -9.52
C ASP A 76 -2.48 11.14 -8.72
N ASP A 77 -2.58 11.12 -7.40
CA ASP A 77 -1.82 11.98 -6.50
C ASP A 77 -0.49 11.36 -6.09
N VAL A 78 -0.26 10.09 -6.38
CA VAL A 78 0.91 9.35 -5.91
C VAL A 78 2.13 9.67 -6.75
N MET A 79 3.18 10.13 -6.09
CA MET A 79 4.45 10.50 -6.71
C MET A 79 5.45 9.36 -6.70
N MET A 80 5.48 8.55 -5.64
CA MET A 80 6.44 7.47 -5.46
C MET A 80 5.77 6.26 -4.85
N ILE A 81 6.06 5.09 -5.42
CA ILE A 81 5.67 3.79 -4.88
C ILE A 81 6.94 2.99 -4.64
N ARG A 82 7.08 2.41 -3.44
CA ARG A 82 8.17 1.50 -3.12
C ARG A 82 7.60 0.11 -2.92
N VAL A 83 8.18 -0.85 -3.66
CA VAL A 83 7.78 -2.24 -3.62
C VAL A 83 8.90 -3.06 -3.00
N TYR A 84 8.55 -3.83 -1.98
CA TYR A 84 9.48 -4.72 -1.25
C TYR A 84 9.04 -6.15 -1.51
N LEU A 85 9.93 -6.95 -2.12
CA LEU A 85 9.68 -8.35 -2.44
C LEU A 85 10.62 -9.24 -1.62
N THR A 86 10.16 -10.43 -1.25
CA THR A 86 11.00 -11.39 -0.52
C THR A 86 11.78 -12.33 -1.44
N ASP A 87 11.41 -12.39 -2.72
CA ASP A 87 12.00 -13.32 -3.69
C ASP A 87 12.32 -12.58 -4.98
N THR A 88 13.59 -12.63 -5.41
CA THR A 88 14.01 -11.99 -6.67
C THR A 88 13.30 -12.60 -7.87
N GLY A 89 12.85 -13.85 -7.79
CA GLY A 89 12.09 -14.52 -8.84
C GLY A 89 10.67 -14.00 -9.03
N HIS A 90 10.17 -13.18 -8.11
CA HIS A 90 8.83 -12.63 -8.18
C HIS A 90 8.71 -11.34 -8.99
N PHE A 91 9.82 -10.78 -9.47
CA PHE A 91 9.82 -9.46 -10.12
C PHE A 91 8.91 -9.41 -11.35
N ALA A 92 9.02 -10.38 -12.24
CA ALA A 92 8.24 -10.38 -13.48
C ALA A 92 6.73 -10.52 -13.23
N GLU A 93 6.34 -11.42 -12.34
CA GLU A 93 4.93 -11.60 -11.98
C GLU A 93 4.39 -10.35 -11.29
N MET A 94 5.15 -9.80 -10.35
CA MET A 94 4.75 -8.57 -9.67
C MET A 94 4.54 -7.44 -10.68
N ASN A 95 5.44 -7.25 -11.64
CA ASN A 95 5.31 -6.24 -12.67
C ASN A 95 4.02 -6.42 -13.49
N ALA A 96 3.72 -7.64 -13.89
CA ALA A 96 2.51 -7.92 -14.67
C ALA A 96 1.25 -7.59 -13.86
N LEU A 97 1.21 -7.97 -12.59
CA LEU A 97 0.09 -7.68 -11.70
C LEU A 97 -0.05 -6.17 -11.45
N TYR A 98 1.05 -5.51 -11.19
CA TYR A 98 1.13 -4.07 -10.96
C TYR A 98 0.59 -3.30 -12.18
N ASN A 99 1.08 -3.64 -13.37
CA ASN A 99 0.68 -2.97 -14.60
C ASN A 99 -0.82 -3.18 -14.87
N ALA A 100 -1.32 -4.40 -14.71
CA ALA A 100 -2.73 -4.70 -14.94
C ALA A 100 -3.62 -3.97 -13.94
N TYR A 101 -3.20 -3.92 -12.68
CA TYR A 101 -3.95 -3.21 -11.65
C TYR A 101 -4.09 -1.71 -11.99
N PHE A 102 -2.99 -1.05 -12.33
CA PHE A 102 -3.03 0.39 -12.64
C PHE A 102 -3.71 0.69 -13.97
N GLU A 103 -3.67 -0.22 -14.92
CA GLU A 103 -4.44 -0.08 -16.15
C GLU A 103 -5.94 -0.07 -15.84
N GLU A 104 -6.42 -0.94 -14.95
CA GLU A 104 -7.81 -0.95 -14.51
C GLU A 104 -8.20 0.31 -13.75
N GLN A 105 -7.27 0.92 -13.01
CA GLN A 105 -7.56 2.16 -12.27
C GLN A 105 -7.80 3.35 -13.19
N GLY A 106 -7.36 3.29 -14.44
CA GLY A 106 -7.59 4.36 -15.41
C GLY A 106 -6.95 5.67 -15.01
N LEU A 107 -5.67 5.64 -14.68
CA LEU A 107 -4.94 6.85 -14.28
C LEU A 107 -5.01 7.93 -15.35
N LYS A 108 -5.22 9.17 -14.92
CA LYS A 108 -5.29 10.36 -15.78
C LYS A 108 -3.96 11.09 -15.83
N GLU A 109 -3.14 10.88 -14.82
CA GLU A 109 -1.83 11.50 -14.69
C GLU A 109 -0.72 10.49 -15.03
N ALA A 110 0.51 10.96 -15.08
CA ALA A 110 1.66 10.10 -15.30
C ALA A 110 1.75 9.03 -14.21
N PRO A 111 2.23 7.81 -14.54
CA PRO A 111 2.48 6.81 -13.52
C PRO A 111 3.48 7.32 -12.46
N ALA A 112 3.29 6.88 -11.23
CA ALA A 112 4.21 7.20 -10.15
C ALA A 112 5.61 6.66 -10.43
N ALA A 113 6.62 7.36 -9.91
CA ALA A 113 7.96 6.79 -9.84
C ALA A 113 7.91 5.53 -8.96
N ARG A 114 8.74 4.54 -9.26
CA ARG A 114 8.77 3.30 -8.49
C ARG A 114 10.19 2.84 -8.21
N THR A 115 10.39 2.34 -7.00
CA THR A 115 11.60 1.61 -6.61
C THR A 115 11.18 0.23 -6.14
N THR A 116 11.91 -0.79 -6.58
CA THR A 116 11.67 -2.18 -6.15
C THR A 116 12.94 -2.71 -5.51
N VAL A 117 12.82 -3.26 -4.30
CA VAL A 117 13.93 -3.85 -3.56
C VAL A 117 13.53 -5.20 -2.98
N TYR A 118 14.52 -5.99 -2.57
CA TYR A 118 14.30 -7.32 -2.00
C TYR A 118 14.69 -7.29 -0.53
N VAL A 119 13.81 -7.85 0.32
CA VAL A 119 13.91 -7.73 1.78
C VAL A 119 13.44 -9.01 2.46
N GLY A 120 13.66 -9.10 3.76
CA GLY A 120 12.98 -10.08 4.61
C GLY A 120 11.69 -9.50 5.14
N LEU A 121 10.63 -10.28 5.13
CA LEU A 121 9.35 -9.94 5.74
C LEU A 121 8.94 -11.05 6.72
N PRO A 122 7.98 -10.80 7.62
CA PRO A 122 7.45 -11.86 8.47
C PRO A 122 6.97 -13.06 7.66
N ALA A 123 7.01 -14.25 8.27
CA ALA A 123 6.69 -15.51 7.59
C ALA A 123 5.33 -15.45 6.89
N GLY A 124 5.28 -15.94 5.65
CA GLY A 124 4.07 -15.98 4.84
C GLY A 124 3.77 -14.72 4.05
N LEU A 125 4.49 -13.63 4.30
CA LEU A 125 4.32 -12.38 3.54
C LEU A 125 5.35 -12.33 2.42
N LEU A 126 4.88 -12.04 1.20
CA LEU A 126 5.70 -12.05 -0.01
C LEU A 126 6.00 -10.64 -0.55
N ILE A 127 5.19 -9.67 -0.16
CA ILE A 127 5.27 -8.31 -0.72
C ILE A 127 4.80 -7.27 0.30
N GLU A 128 5.43 -6.11 0.24
CA GLU A 128 5.01 -4.92 0.99
C GLU A 128 5.12 -3.72 0.05
N ILE A 129 4.22 -2.75 0.19
CA ILE A 129 4.22 -1.54 -0.64
C ILE A 129 3.95 -0.33 0.24
N ASP A 130 4.72 0.75 0.04
CA ASP A 130 4.40 2.05 0.61
C ASP A 130 4.26 3.08 -0.51
N ALA A 131 3.74 4.25 -0.19
CA ALA A 131 3.49 5.28 -1.19
C ALA A 131 3.56 6.69 -0.59
N LEU A 132 4.03 7.63 -1.41
CA LEU A 132 4.01 9.05 -1.10
C LEU A 132 3.11 9.76 -2.10
N ALA A 133 2.13 10.50 -1.61
CA ALA A 133 1.22 11.28 -2.44
C ALA A 133 1.36 12.76 -2.13
N VAL A 134 1.13 13.59 -3.15
CA VAL A 134 1.10 15.05 -3.01
C VAL A 134 -0.20 15.53 -3.65
N LEU A 135 -1.04 16.17 -2.84
CA LEU A 135 -2.32 16.69 -3.29
C LEU A 135 -2.17 18.07 -3.94
N GLY A 136 -2.97 18.32 -4.95
CA GLY A 136 -2.95 19.58 -5.67
C GLY A 136 -3.52 20.76 -4.91
#